data_6f4e8938743e52886f416eeedca05e84
#
_entry.id   6f4e8938743e52886f416eeedca05e84
#
_cell.length_a   1.000
_cell.length_b   1.000
_cell.length_c   1.000
_cell.angle_alpha   90.00
_cell.angle_beta   90.00
_cell.angle_gamma   90.00
#
_symmetry.space_group_name_H-M   'P 1'
#
loop_
_entity.id
_entity.type
_entity.pdbx_description
1 polymer ?
#
loop_
_entity_poly.entity_id
_entity_poly.type
_entity_poly.pdbx_seq_one_letter_code
_entity_poly.pdbx_strand_id
1 'polypeptide(L)'
;DGCACAPGATQGCYTGPAGTPGVGACRAGSQTCVAGPGRVGSAWGACGGEALPGAERCDGVDNDCDGVVDDGCACAPGATQSCYTGPAGTAGVGVCHVGTQSCVGGAGGVGSAWGACGAQVLPSAEACDRADNNCNGRVDDGVSCGPTVACPAAVTELAGTTVTLRATATGATRYQWAVISTPFGGAGAATLGSPTSTSTSFSSVIVGAFVVRFTATDAMGRSASCDAGVTMRGHGLRVELSWDTGVAPPTTSGRVDVDLHVHNASATTWFSSPNDCYYRNRTPDWNARGAADDPALDVDNTYGFGPENVRIDQPATGAQTYSVGVHNYLGAARTTATVRIYCGDTLAGTYTRAIRGSDSAAAGSSDFWRVARVTFSTPAACAVTAVDDVVTYDQARAGRP
;
A
#
# COMPACT_ATOMS: atom_id res chain seq x y z
N ASP A 1 106.33 -27.92 -18.25
CA ASP A 1 105.92 -27.39 -16.89
C ASP A 1 104.45 -27.32 -16.80
N GLY A 2 103.73 -28.29 -16.32
CA GLY A 2 102.27 -28.37 -16.23
C GLY A 2 101.63 -27.57 -15.07
N CYS A 3 102.17 -26.40 -14.76
CA CYS A 3 101.59 -25.53 -13.72
C CYS A 3 100.67 -24.47 -14.32
N ALA A 4 99.38 -24.61 -14.15
CA ALA A 4 98.42 -23.65 -14.64
C ALA A 4 98.26 -22.36 -13.77
N CYS A 5 98.84 -22.41 -12.56
CA CYS A 5 98.84 -21.31 -11.56
C CYS A 5 99.93 -21.50 -10.49
N ALA A 6 100.21 -20.45 -9.74
CA ALA A 6 101.10 -20.54 -8.59
C ALA A 6 100.28 -21.04 -7.34
N PRO A 7 100.68 -22.15 -6.69
CA PRO A 7 99.99 -22.69 -5.50
C PRO A 7 99.80 -21.61 -4.41
N GLY A 8 98.51 -21.44 -3.97
CA GLY A 8 98.13 -20.42 -2.99
C GLY A 8 97.67 -19.07 -3.65
N ALA A 9 97.94 -18.88 -4.94
CA ALA A 9 97.36 -17.68 -5.65
C ALA A 9 95.80 -17.75 -5.73
N THR A 10 95.18 -16.64 -5.63
CA THR A 10 93.70 -16.50 -5.79
C THR A 10 93.33 -15.64 -7.01
N GLN A 11 92.30 -16.01 -7.64
CA GLN A 11 91.71 -15.18 -8.73
C GLN A 11 90.16 -15.20 -8.71
N GLY A 12 89.56 -14.21 -9.29
CA GLY A 12 88.12 -14.20 -9.51
C GLY A 12 87.69 -15.31 -10.47
N CYS A 13 86.56 -15.94 -10.19
CA CYS A 13 85.98 -16.97 -11.04
C CYS A 13 84.48 -16.83 -11.14
N TYR A 14 83.86 -17.34 -12.16
CA TYR A 14 82.43 -17.43 -12.29
C TYR A 14 82.09 -18.57 -13.27
N THR A 15 81.20 -19.46 -12.86
CA THR A 15 80.81 -20.62 -13.64
C THR A 15 79.47 -20.46 -14.34
N GLY A 16 78.77 -19.37 -14.08
CA GLY A 16 77.50 -19.05 -14.71
C GLY A 16 77.60 -18.48 -16.11
N PRO A 17 76.51 -18.14 -16.75
CA PRO A 17 76.44 -17.53 -18.06
C PRO A 17 77.25 -16.23 -18.16
N ALA A 18 77.85 -15.99 -19.31
CA ALA A 18 78.60 -14.77 -19.54
C ALA A 18 77.66 -13.54 -19.57
N GLY A 19 78.08 -12.47 -18.88
CA GLY A 19 77.31 -11.24 -18.74
C GLY A 19 76.41 -11.13 -17.52
N THR A 20 76.22 -12.23 -16.74
CA THR A 20 75.41 -12.22 -15.53
C THR A 20 76.14 -11.81 -14.24
N PRO A 21 77.51 -11.97 -14.10
CA PRO A 21 78.12 -11.56 -12.83
C PRO A 21 78.05 -10.04 -12.64
N GLY A 22 77.46 -9.64 -11.45
CA GLY A 22 77.22 -8.25 -11.08
C GLY A 22 75.85 -7.73 -11.51
N VAL A 23 75.03 -8.56 -12.13
CA VAL A 23 73.64 -8.27 -12.41
C VAL A 23 72.76 -8.91 -11.32
N GLY A 24 71.83 -8.17 -10.77
CA GLY A 24 70.92 -8.66 -9.71
C GLY A 24 71.62 -9.34 -8.56
N ALA A 25 71.20 -10.56 -8.25
CA ALA A 25 71.77 -11.39 -7.19
C ALA A 25 73.14 -12.05 -7.54
N CYS A 26 73.50 -12.05 -8.83
CA CYS A 26 74.64 -12.77 -9.31
C CYS A 26 75.97 -12.06 -8.99
N ARG A 27 76.93 -12.82 -8.53
CA ARG A 27 78.29 -12.29 -8.22
C ARG A 27 79.36 -13.33 -8.49
N ALA A 28 80.51 -12.80 -8.94
CA ALA A 28 81.70 -13.61 -9.07
C ALA A 28 82.21 -14.13 -7.72
N GLY A 29 82.73 -15.30 -7.73
CA GLY A 29 83.42 -15.93 -6.62
C GLY A 29 84.92 -15.80 -6.68
N SER A 30 85.61 -16.58 -5.93
CA SER A 30 87.09 -16.69 -5.85
C SER A 30 87.51 -18.14 -5.90
N GLN A 31 88.55 -18.45 -6.65
CA GLN A 31 89.18 -19.77 -6.66
C GLN A 31 90.64 -19.66 -6.25
N THR A 32 91.16 -20.68 -5.58
CA THR A 32 92.49 -20.75 -5.12
C THR A 32 93.25 -21.83 -5.85
N CYS A 33 94.42 -21.51 -6.29
CA CYS A 33 95.34 -22.47 -6.95
C CYS A 33 95.77 -23.56 -5.93
N VAL A 34 95.53 -24.82 -6.33
CA VAL A 34 95.89 -25.98 -5.55
C VAL A 34 97.03 -26.73 -6.25
N ALA A 35 98.05 -27.13 -5.51
CA ALA A 35 99.14 -27.96 -6.00
C ALA A 35 98.63 -29.37 -6.38
N GLY A 36 99.07 -29.91 -7.46
CA GLY A 36 98.79 -31.27 -7.88
C GLY A 36 99.42 -32.30 -6.94
N PRO A 37 98.96 -33.57 -7.01
CA PRO A 37 99.52 -34.65 -6.22
C PRO A 37 101.03 -34.76 -6.38
N GLY A 38 101.78 -34.85 -5.28
CA GLY A 38 103.22 -34.90 -5.23
C GLY A 38 103.91 -33.61 -5.61
N ARG A 39 103.25 -32.48 -5.65
CA ARG A 39 103.77 -31.15 -6.11
C ARG A 39 104.06 -31.06 -7.61
N VAL A 40 103.58 -32.02 -8.38
CA VAL A 40 103.70 -31.97 -9.88
C VAL A 40 102.46 -31.37 -10.46
N GLY A 41 102.61 -30.22 -11.11
CA GLY A 41 101.55 -29.44 -11.69
C GLY A 41 100.71 -28.65 -10.63
N SER A 42 99.91 -27.81 -11.07
CA SER A 42 98.95 -27.04 -10.28
C SER A 42 97.73 -26.72 -11.13
N ALA A 43 96.58 -26.59 -10.47
CA ALA A 43 95.29 -26.25 -11.13
C ALA A 43 94.47 -25.34 -10.22
N TRP A 44 93.63 -24.55 -10.85
CA TRP A 44 92.63 -23.75 -10.19
C TRP A 44 91.63 -24.69 -9.47
N GLY A 45 91.32 -24.47 -8.21
CA GLY A 45 90.33 -25.16 -7.47
C GLY A 45 88.89 -24.72 -7.91
N ALA A 46 87.92 -25.28 -7.22
CA ALA A 46 86.53 -24.91 -7.45
C ALA A 46 86.28 -23.41 -7.16
N CYS A 47 85.41 -22.77 -7.93
CA CYS A 47 84.95 -21.41 -7.68
C CYS A 47 84.11 -21.37 -6.42
N GLY A 48 84.52 -20.67 -5.40
CA GLY A 48 83.82 -20.56 -4.15
C GLY A 48 83.22 -19.19 -3.94
N GLY A 49 82.03 -19.13 -3.37
CA GLY A 49 81.37 -17.88 -3.06
C GLY A 49 80.69 -17.13 -4.24
N GLU A 50 80.64 -17.75 -5.42
CA GLU A 50 79.85 -17.23 -6.54
C GLU A 50 78.37 -17.38 -6.25
N ALA A 51 77.52 -16.48 -6.77
CA ALA A 51 76.08 -16.62 -6.86
C ALA A 51 75.70 -16.70 -8.32
N LEU A 52 75.01 -17.77 -8.68
CA LEU A 52 74.57 -18.08 -10.04
C LEU A 52 73.10 -17.70 -10.23
N PRO A 53 72.67 -17.48 -11.49
CA PRO A 53 71.24 -17.27 -11.81
C PRO A 53 70.35 -18.40 -11.21
N GLY A 54 69.30 -18.02 -10.53
CA GLY A 54 68.26 -18.87 -10.02
C GLY A 54 66.94 -18.64 -10.70
N ALA A 55 65.88 -19.31 -10.28
CA ALA A 55 64.54 -18.95 -10.73
C ALA A 55 64.08 -17.64 -10.05
N GLU A 56 63.41 -16.77 -10.77
CA GLU A 56 62.85 -15.50 -10.27
C GLU A 56 61.98 -15.72 -9.05
N ARG A 57 62.17 -14.87 -8.06
CA ARG A 57 61.34 -14.75 -6.86
C ARG A 57 60.78 -13.35 -6.78
N CYS A 58 59.55 -13.22 -6.42
CA CYS A 58 58.89 -11.92 -6.27
C CYS A 58 59.33 -11.23 -4.97
N ASP A 59 60.62 -10.90 -4.83
CA ASP A 59 61.22 -10.34 -3.60
C ASP A 59 61.92 -8.99 -3.81
N GLY A 60 61.83 -8.44 -5.01
CA GLY A 60 62.45 -7.18 -5.38
C GLY A 60 63.89 -7.31 -5.82
N VAL A 61 64.38 -8.53 -6.08
CA VAL A 61 65.74 -8.82 -6.53
C VAL A 61 65.69 -9.57 -7.86
N ASP A 62 66.51 -9.19 -8.79
CA ASP A 62 66.75 -9.93 -10.05
C ASP A 62 67.50 -11.21 -9.73
N ASN A 63 66.81 -12.35 -9.56
CA ASN A 63 67.41 -13.60 -9.12
C ASN A 63 67.95 -14.44 -10.28
N ASP A 64 67.44 -14.26 -11.51
CA ASP A 64 67.92 -14.96 -12.68
C ASP A 64 68.98 -14.17 -13.45
N CYS A 65 69.19 -12.91 -13.01
CA CYS A 65 70.24 -12.04 -13.47
C CYS A 65 70.15 -11.70 -14.98
N ASP A 66 68.93 -11.55 -15.46
CA ASP A 66 68.64 -11.15 -16.84
C ASP A 66 68.55 -9.61 -17.00
N GLY A 67 68.57 -8.87 -15.88
CA GLY A 67 68.50 -7.43 -15.82
C GLY A 67 67.09 -6.87 -15.58
N VAL A 68 66.09 -7.74 -15.37
CA VAL A 68 64.71 -7.38 -15.04
C VAL A 68 64.35 -7.91 -13.66
N VAL A 69 63.99 -7.04 -12.74
CA VAL A 69 63.62 -7.40 -11.37
C VAL A 69 62.21 -7.97 -11.38
N ASP A 70 62.00 -9.13 -10.72
CA ASP A 70 60.70 -9.76 -10.50
C ASP A 70 59.92 -10.06 -11.83
N ASP A 71 60.58 -10.36 -12.94
CA ASP A 71 59.90 -10.76 -14.14
C ASP A 71 59.16 -12.09 -13.97
N GLY A 72 58.00 -12.21 -14.62
CA GLY A 72 57.08 -13.33 -14.34
C GLY A 72 56.25 -13.21 -13.05
N CYS A 73 56.39 -12.13 -12.28
CA CYS A 73 55.55 -11.82 -11.11
C CYS A 73 54.36 -10.99 -11.52
N ALA A 74 53.14 -11.50 -11.27
CA ALA A 74 51.91 -10.77 -11.55
C ALA A 74 51.64 -9.58 -10.61
N CYS A 75 52.28 -9.59 -9.43
CA CYS A 75 52.13 -8.56 -8.40
C CYS A 75 53.22 -8.73 -7.33
N ALA A 76 53.52 -7.69 -6.56
CA ALA A 76 54.40 -7.78 -5.39
C ALA A 76 53.68 -8.48 -4.21
N PRO A 77 54.23 -9.55 -3.65
CA PRO A 77 53.60 -10.25 -2.53
C PRO A 77 53.23 -9.33 -1.36
N GLY A 78 51.96 -9.41 -0.87
CA GLY A 78 51.44 -8.54 0.18
C GLY A 78 50.84 -7.23 -0.33
N ALA A 79 51.04 -6.87 -1.62
CA ALA A 79 50.35 -5.74 -2.23
C ALA A 79 48.82 -5.98 -2.24
N THR A 80 48.02 -4.93 -2.14
CA THR A 80 46.56 -4.98 -2.22
C THR A 80 46.01 -4.08 -3.30
N GLN A 81 44.94 -4.50 -3.92
CA GLN A 81 44.20 -3.65 -4.89
C GLN A 81 42.71 -3.87 -4.79
N SER A 82 41.94 -2.90 -5.28
CA SER A 82 40.48 -3.05 -5.43
C SER A 82 40.15 -4.09 -6.48
N CYS A 83 39.09 -4.86 -6.26
CA CYS A 83 38.63 -5.87 -7.22
C CYS A 83 37.12 -5.94 -7.21
N TYR A 84 36.56 -6.43 -8.30
CA TYR A 84 35.13 -6.70 -8.44
C TYR A 84 34.91 -7.76 -9.51
N THR A 85 34.16 -8.83 -9.17
CA THR A 85 33.93 -9.93 -10.12
C THR A 85 32.47 -9.94 -10.65
N GLY A 86 31.68 -8.96 -10.25
CA GLY A 86 30.30 -8.79 -10.71
C GLY A 86 30.22 -8.21 -12.15
N PRO A 87 29.02 -8.13 -12.70
CA PRO A 87 28.79 -7.55 -14.02
C PRO A 87 29.28 -6.11 -14.12
N ALA A 88 29.77 -5.76 -15.31
CA ALA A 88 30.23 -4.40 -15.56
C ALA A 88 29.12 -3.37 -15.32
N GLY A 89 29.47 -2.27 -14.65
CA GLY A 89 28.53 -1.19 -14.33
C GLY A 89 27.70 -1.37 -13.07
N THR A 90 27.83 -2.50 -12.34
CA THR A 90 27.09 -2.73 -11.10
C THR A 90 27.88 -2.33 -9.85
N ALA A 91 29.20 -2.22 -9.92
CA ALA A 91 30.03 -1.78 -8.80
C ALA A 91 29.71 -0.32 -8.40
N GLY A 92 29.35 -0.11 -7.13
CA GLY A 92 28.97 1.19 -6.59
C GLY A 92 27.51 1.59 -6.87
N VAL A 93 26.70 0.68 -7.40
CA VAL A 93 25.25 0.87 -7.59
C VAL A 93 24.51 0.08 -6.51
N GLY A 94 23.52 0.69 -5.90
CA GLY A 94 22.72 0.06 -4.84
C GLY A 94 23.57 -0.44 -3.69
N VAL A 95 23.43 -1.73 -3.34
CA VAL A 95 24.22 -2.37 -2.27
C VAL A 95 25.58 -2.89 -2.76
N CYS A 96 25.83 -2.92 -4.08
CA CYS A 96 27.02 -3.49 -4.64
C CYS A 96 28.24 -2.60 -4.43
N HIS A 97 29.34 -3.19 -4.00
CA HIS A 97 30.61 -2.48 -3.85
C HIS A 97 31.81 -3.36 -4.13
N VAL A 98 32.91 -2.70 -4.51
CA VAL A 98 34.20 -3.35 -4.72
C VAL A 98 34.71 -3.96 -3.43
N GLY A 99 35.48 -5.03 -3.58
CA GLY A 99 36.25 -5.65 -2.53
C GLY A 99 37.74 -5.34 -2.65
N THR A 100 38.54 -6.11 -1.93
CA THR A 100 40.00 -6.03 -1.93
C THR A 100 40.57 -7.41 -2.17
N GLN A 101 41.59 -7.50 -3.03
CA GLN A 101 42.41 -8.71 -3.20
C GLN A 101 43.85 -8.43 -2.83
N SER A 102 44.53 -9.42 -2.27
CA SER A 102 45.91 -9.35 -1.88
C SER A 102 46.74 -10.21 -2.84
N CYS A 103 47.93 -9.75 -3.12
CA CYS A 103 48.90 -10.53 -3.89
C CYS A 103 49.45 -11.68 -3.03
N VAL A 104 49.40 -12.90 -3.53
CA VAL A 104 49.92 -14.11 -2.91
C VAL A 104 51.14 -14.61 -3.66
N GLY A 105 52.29 -14.77 -2.99
CA GLY A 105 53.47 -15.37 -3.54
C GLY A 105 53.28 -16.84 -3.86
N GLY A 106 53.88 -17.31 -4.95
CA GLY A 106 53.89 -18.72 -5.32
C GLY A 106 54.71 -19.59 -4.36
N ALA A 107 54.67 -20.91 -4.52
CA ALA A 107 55.42 -21.85 -3.73
C ALA A 107 56.91 -21.62 -3.83
N GLY A 108 57.63 -21.53 -2.70
CA GLY A 108 59.06 -21.24 -2.65
C GLY A 108 59.42 -19.79 -3.03
N GLY A 109 58.45 -18.88 -3.19
CA GLY A 109 58.62 -17.49 -3.58
C GLY A 109 58.70 -17.29 -5.12
N VAL A 110 58.55 -18.36 -5.91
CA VAL A 110 58.58 -18.30 -7.37
C VAL A 110 57.19 -17.93 -7.90
N GLY A 111 57.14 -16.82 -8.64
CA GLY A 111 55.90 -16.24 -9.19
C GLY A 111 54.98 -15.64 -8.13
N SER A 112 53.96 -14.95 -8.56
CA SER A 112 52.90 -14.40 -7.71
C SER A 112 51.57 -14.30 -8.46
N ALA A 113 50.49 -14.22 -7.75
CA ALA A 113 49.16 -14.03 -8.32
C ALA A 113 48.25 -13.25 -7.37
N TRP A 114 47.30 -12.52 -7.94
CA TRP A 114 46.22 -11.90 -7.15
C TRP A 114 45.31 -12.98 -6.57
N GLY A 115 45.09 -12.93 -5.28
CA GLY A 115 44.17 -13.79 -4.57
C GLY A 115 42.70 -13.54 -4.87
N ALA A 116 41.82 -14.23 -4.20
CA ALA A 116 40.38 -14.00 -4.37
C ALA A 116 39.96 -12.59 -3.93
N CYS A 117 38.98 -12.05 -4.60
CA CYS A 117 38.38 -10.76 -4.26
C CYS A 117 37.52 -10.91 -3.00
N GLY A 118 38.04 -10.43 -1.88
CA GLY A 118 37.33 -10.47 -0.59
C GLY A 118 36.49 -9.24 -0.33
N ALA A 119 35.42 -9.41 0.47
CA ALA A 119 34.54 -8.33 0.92
C ALA A 119 33.85 -7.52 -0.20
N GLN A 120 33.78 -8.02 -1.42
CA GLN A 120 32.90 -7.45 -2.44
C GLN A 120 31.45 -7.84 -2.19
N VAL A 121 30.49 -6.99 -2.57
CA VAL A 121 29.07 -7.31 -2.62
C VAL A 121 28.64 -7.35 -4.08
N LEU A 122 28.10 -8.49 -4.48
CA LEU A 122 27.63 -8.76 -5.86
C LEU A 122 26.12 -8.59 -5.97
N PRO A 123 25.58 -8.36 -7.18
CA PRO A 123 24.14 -8.35 -7.40
C PRO A 123 23.48 -9.64 -6.94
N SER A 124 22.36 -9.51 -6.28
CA SER A 124 21.46 -10.60 -5.85
C SER A 124 20.03 -10.33 -6.33
N ALA A 125 19.15 -11.28 -6.12
CA ALA A 125 17.72 -11.04 -6.40
C ALA A 125 17.18 -9.92 -5.53
N GLU A 126 16.28 -9.10 -6.11
CA GLU A 126 15.59 -8.05 -5.36
C GLU A 126 14.83 -8.59 -4.16
N ALA A 127 14.93 -7.86 -3.06
CA ALA A 127 14.14 -8.06 -1.85
C ALA A 127 13.40 -6.76 -1.51
N CYS A 128 12.22 -6.87 -0.89
CA CYS A 128 11.41 -5.70 -0.54
C CYS A 128 11.95 -4.99 0.72
N ASP A 129 13.15 -4.43 0.65
CA ASP A 129 13.88 -3.84 1.77
C ASP A 129 14.29 -2.36 1.55
N ARG A 130 13.88 -1.78 0.41
CA ARG A 130 14.25 -0.44 -0.07
C ARG A 130 15.72 -0.30 -0.45
N ALA A 131 16.38 -1.40 -0.74
CA ALA A 131 17.70 -1.41 -1.33
C ALA A 131 17.60 -1.88 -2.77
N ASP A 132 18.56 -1.47 -3.59
CA ASP A 132 18.77 -1.98 -4.94
C ASP A 132 19.73 -3.18 -4.82
N ASN A 133 19.15 -4.39 -4.67
CA ASN A 133 19.92 -5.60 -4.44
C ASN A 133 20.51 -6.16 -5.73
N ASN A 134 19.88 -5.94 -6.88
CA ASN A 134 20.35 -6.39 -8.18
C ASN A 134 21.29 -5.39 -8.85
N CYS A 135 21.45 -4.21 -8.25
CA CYS A 135 22.38 -3.16 -8.63
C CYS A 135 22.17 -2.64 -10.06
N ASN A 136 20.90 -2.50 -10.46
CA ASN A 136 20.53 -1.98 -11.77
C ASN A 136 20.16 -0.48 -11.75
N GLY A 137 20.22 0.17 -10.59
CA GLY A 137 19.85 1.57 -10.35
C GLY A 137 18.40 1.80 -9.97
N ARG A 138 17.64 0.72 -9.70
CA ARG A 138 16.23 0.80 -9.28
C ARG A 138 16.02 -0.03 -8.03
N VAL A 139 15.41 0.59 -7.04
CA VAL A 139 15.10 -0.04 -5.75
C VAL A 139 13.83 -0.89 -5.86
N ASP A 140 13.89 -2.14 -5.33
CA ASP A 140 12.73 -3.05 -5.22
C ASP A 140 12.04 -3.33 -6.57
N ASP A 141 12.72 -3.24 -7.71
CA ASP A 141 12.10 -3.46 -9.02
C ASP A 141 11.98 -4.95 -9.36
N GLY A 142 10.99 -5.29 -10.18
CA GLY A 142 10.73 -6.69 -10.55
C GLY A 142 10.14 -7.56 -9.44
N VAL A 143 9.92 -7.03 -8.23
CA VAL A 143 9.28 -7.73 -7.10
C VAL A 143 8.00 -7.01 -6.69
N SER A 144 6.97 -7.79 -6.32
CA SER A 144 5.73 -7.25 -5.81
C SER A 144 5.86 -6.96 -4.33
N CYS A 145 6.18 -5.71 -4.01
CA CYS A 145 6.38 -5.26 -2.63
C CYS A 145 5.10 -4.66 -2.07
N GLY A 146 4.59 -5.22 -1.00
CA GLY A 146 3.41 -4.76 -0.30
C GLY A 146 2.53 -5.90 0.18
N PRO A 147 1.48 -5.58 0.94
CA PRO A 147 0.52 -6.59 1.35
C PRO A 147 -0.31 -7.05 0.16
N THR A 148 -0.81 -8.27 0.23
CA THR A 148 -1.86 -8.76 -0.68
C THR A 148 -3.19 -8.79 0.05
N VAL A 149 -4.29 -8.51 -0.66
CA VAL A 149 -5.65 -8.48 -0.09
C VAL A 149 -6.62 -9.24 -0.97
N ALA A 150 -7.64 -9.83 -0.33
CA ALA A 150 -8.82 -10.34 -1.02
C ALA A 150 -10.07 -9.95 -0.23
N CYS A 151 -11.02 -9.31 -0.93
CA CYS A 151 -12.32 -8.95 -0.38
C CYS A 151 -13.31 -10.10 -0.46
N PRO A 152 -14.36 -10.09 0.40
CA PRO A 152 -15.47 -11.02 0.27
C PRO A 152 -16.21 -10.81 -1.05
N ALA A 153 -16.92 -11.85 -1.49
CA ALA A 153 -17.88 -11.71 -2.57
C ALA A 153 -18.97 -10.68 -2.23
N ALA A 154 -19.62 -10.13 -3.25
CA ALA A 154 -20.72 -9.20 -3.05
C ALA A 154 -21.86 -9.88 -2.25
N VAL A 155 -22.46 -9.12 -1.34
CA VAL A 155 -23.53 -9.58 -0.43
C VAL A 155 -24.80 -8.79 -0.71
N THR A 156 -25.94 -9.47 -0.63
CA THR A 156 -27.27 -8.85 -0.76
C THR A 156 -28.12 -9.24 0.43
N GLU A 157 -28.61 -8.25 1.18
CA GLU A 157 -29.41 -8.43 2.40
C GLU A 157 -30.52 -7.39 2.50
N LEU A 158 -31.42 -7.55 3.46
CA LEU A 158 -32.48 -6.58 3.72
C LEU A 158 -31.95 -5.35 4.45
N ALA A 159 -32.42 -4.18 4.08
CA ALA A 159 -32.12 -2.94 4.78
C ALA A 159 -32.54 -3.05 6.26
N GLY A 160 -31.66 -2.60 7.15
CA GLY A 160 -31.79 -2.75 8.60
C GLY A 160 -31.14 -4.01 9.19
N THR A 161 -30.69 -4.95 8.34
CA THR A 161 -29.91 -6.11 8.83
C THR A 161 -28.42 -5.78 8.94
N THR A 162 -27.71 -6.58 9.73
CA THR A 162 -26.26 -6.46 9.90
C THR A 162 -25.54 -7.56 9.13
N VAL A 163 -24.63 -7.19 8.28
CA VAL A 163 -23.79 -8.09 7.46
C VAL A 163 -22.39 -8.14 8.04
N THR A 164 -21.77 -9.31 8.04
CA THR A 164 -20.35 -9.44 8.38
C THR A 164 -19.51 -9.52 7.11
N LEU A 165 -18.62 -8.57 6.91
CA LEU A 165 -17.63 -8.55 5.84
C LEU A 165 -16.29 -9.08 6.38
N ARG A 166 -15.70 -10.05 5.66
CA ARG A 166 -14.40 -10.65 6.02
C ARG A 166 -13.46 -10.56 4.84
N ALA A 167 -12.36 -9.83 5.01
CA ALA A 167 -11.27 -9.79 4.06
C ALA A 167 -10.10 -10.64 4.54
N THR A 168 -9.25 -11.06 3.62
CA THR A 168 -7.95 -11.66 3.93
C THR A 168 -6.84 -10.72 3.49
N ALA A 169 -5.76 -10.71 4.25
CA ALA A 169 -4.57 -9.96 3.93
C ALA A 169 -3.32 -10.71 4.39
N THR A 170 -2.25 -10.66 3.59
CA THR A 170 -0.94 -11.19 3.97
C THR A 170 0.09 -10.07 3.92
N GLY A 171 1.09 -10.11 4.80
CA GLY A 171 2.15 -9.10 4.86
C GLY A 171 1.74 -7.75 5.45
N ALA A 172 0.53 -7.61 5.97
CA ALA A 172 0.02 -6.36 6.56
C ALA A 172 0.07 -6.38 8.09
N THR A 173 0.19 -5.19 8.66
CA THR A 173 0.16 -4.93 10.12
C THR A 173 -0.99 -4.03 10.55
N ARG A 174 -1.64 -3.33 9.62
CA ARG A 174 -2.78 -2.44 9.86
C ARG A 174 -3.86 -2.66 8.82
N TYR A 175 -5.11 -2.47 9.25
CA TYR A 175 -6.30 -2.67 8.43
C TYR A 175 -7.25 -1.48 8.58
N GLN A 176 -7.98 -1.17 7.51
CA GLN A 176 -8.99 -0.13 7.51
C GLN A 176 -10.12 -0.48 6.55
N TRP A 177 -11.36 -0.44 7.06
CA TRP A 177 -12.57 -0.45 6.25
C TRP A 177 -13.13 0.97 6.14
N ALA A 178 -13.64 1.32 4.97
CA ALA A 178 -14.31 2.58 4.73
C ALA A 178 -15.45 2.39 3.72
N VAL A 179 -16.58 3.03 3.95
CA VAL A 179 -17.64 3.14 2.94
C VAL A 179 -17.22 4.22 1.95
N ILE A 180 -17.01 3.85 0.69
CA ILE A 180 -16.52 4.75 -0.37
C ILE A 180 -17.60 5.12 -1.39
N SER A 181 -18.72 4.39 -1.39
CA SER A 181 -19.88 4.71 -2.22
C SER A 181 -21.16 4.35 -1.48
N THR A 182 -22.13 5.23 -1.56
CA THR A 182 -23.48 5.06 -1.00
C THR A 182 -24.52 5.41 -2.06
N PRO A 183 -25.77 4.94 -1.92
CA PRO A 183 -26.85 5.27 -2.87
C PRO A 183 -27.14 6.77 -3.03
N PHE A 184 -26.80 7.59 -2.04
CA PHE A 184 -27.06 9.04 -2.02
C PHE A 184 -25.80 9.89 -2.07
N GLY A 185 -24.61 9.29 -2.14
CA GLY A 185 -23.35 10.05 -2.16
C GLY A 185 -22.94 10.70 -0.84
N GLY A 186 -23.75 10.58 0.23
CA GLY A 186 -23.51 11.19 1.53
C GLY A 186 -22.91 10.25 2.58
N ALA A 187 -22.16 10.80 3.55
CA ALA A 187 -21.76 10.09 4.74
C ALA A 187 -22.98 9.91 5.69
N GLY A 188 -23.01 8.82 6.47
CA GLY A 188 -24.08 8.56 7.45
C GLY A 188 -25.14 7.55 7.02
N ALA A 189 -25.11 7.12 5.74
CA ALA A 189 -26.04 6.11 5.24
C ALA A 189 -25.74 4.68 5.73
N ALA A 190 -24.55 4.43 6.29
CA ALA A 190 -24.13 3.10 6.75
C ALA A 190 -23.19 3.16 7.95
N THR A 191 -23.18 2.10 8.75
CA THR A 191 -22.33 1.95 9.93
C THR A 191 -21.38 0.76 9.77
N LEU A 192 -20.13 0.95 10.20
CA LEU A 192 -19.10 -0.09 10.30
C LEU A 192 -18.75 -0.32 11.77
N GLY A 193 -18.82 -1.58 12.27
CA GLY A 193 -18.64 -1.88 13.70
C GLY A 193 -17.18 -2.01 14.13
N SER A 194 -16.30 -2.58 13.29
CA SER A 194 -14.88 -2.80 13.61
C SER A 194 -14.01 -2.45 12.40
N PRO A 195 -13.87 -1.16 12.06
CA PRO A 195 -13.25 -0.75 10.80
C PRO A 195 -11.74 -1.02 10.73
N THR A 196 -11.07 -1.35 11.82
CA THR A 196 -9.62 -1.58 11.89
C THR A 196 -9.24 -3.06 12.03
N SER A 197 -10.15 -3.97 11.73
CA SER A 197 -9.95 -5.43 11.78
C SER A 197 -10.08 -6.03 10.37
N THR A 198 -9.63 -7.27 10.17
CA THR A 198 -9.89 -8.04 8.94
C THR A 198 -11.36 -8.42 8.78
N SER A 199 -12.15 -8.31 9.84
CA SER A 199 -13.60 -8.54 9.83
C SER A 199 -14.30 -7.31 10.38
N THR A 200 -15.33 -6.83 9.69
CA THR A 200 -16.19 -5.73 10.16
C THR A 200 -17.65 -6.10 10.00
N SER A 201 -18.51 -5.52 10.84
CA SER A 201 -19.95 -5.53 10.57
C SER A 201 -20.29 -4.29 9.74
N PHE A 202 -21.22 -4.47 8.81
CA PHE A 202 -21.83 -3.41 8.03
C PHE A 202 -23.33 -3.44 8.25
N SER A 203 -23.95 -2.28 8.44
CA SER A 203 -25.40 -2.13 8.47
C SER A 203 -25.84 -0.82 7.84
N SER A 204 -26.99 -0.86 7.18
CA SER A 204 -27.67 0.33 6.64
C SER A 204 -29.17 0.09 6.61
N VAL A 205 -29.94 1.11 6.92
CA VAL A 205 -31.41 1.13 6.73
C VAL A 205 -31.79 1.68 5.35
N ILE A 206 -30.81 2.20 4.59
CA ILE A 206 -31.01 2.78 3.27
C ILE A 206 -30.90 1.68 2.21
N VAL A 207 -31.85 1.70 1.26
CA VAL A 207 -31.90 0.75 0.14
C VAL A 207 -30.93 1.16 -0.96
N GLY A 208 -30.21 0.19 -1.53
CA GLY A 208 -29.36 0.40 -2.67
C GLY A 208 -27.99 -0.24 -2.53
N ALA A 209 -27.09 0.10 -3.45
CA ALA A 209 -25.75 -0.46 -3.52
C ALA A 209 -24.73 0.42 -2.78
N PHE A 210 -23.90 -0.23 -2.00
CA PHE A 210 -22.78 0.35 -1.29
C PHE A 210 -21.48 -0.30 -1.75
N VAL A 211 -20.40 0.46 -1.73
CA VAL A 211 -19.05 -0.07 -1.91
C VAL A 211 -18.26 0.19 -0.64
N VAL A 212 -17.73 -0.89 -0.06
CA VAL A 212 -16.93 -0.86 1.17
C VAL A 212 -15.52 -1.28 0.82
N ARG A 213 -14.57 -0.37 0.98
CA ARG A 213 -13.15 -0.59 0.71
C ARG A 213 -12.44 -1.14 1.93
N PHE A 214 -11.72 -2.24 1.73
CA PHE A 214 -10.74 -2.75 2.67
C PHE A 214 -9.34 -2.33 2.23
N THR A 215 -8.59 -1.74 3.14
CA THR A 215 -7.18 -1.35 2.93
C THR A 215 -6.33 -2.03 3.99
N ALA A 216 -5.27 -2.70 3.54
CA ALA A 216 -4.26 -3.31 4.41
C ALA A 216 -2.92 -2.62 4.19
N THR A 217 -2.20 -2.31 5.26
CA THR A 217 -0.93 -1.58 5.22
C THR A 217 0.13 -2.35 5.98
N ASP A 218 1.32 -2.50 5.40
CA ASP A 218 2.47 -3.17 6.03
C ASP A 218 3.23 -2.23 6.99
N ALA A 219 4.28 -2.78 7.62
CA ALA A 219 5.13 -2.02 8.54
C ALA A 219 5.92 -0.89 7.86
N MET A 220 6.13 -0.98 6.55
CA MET A 220 6.82 0.02 5.75
C MET A 220 5.87 1.12 5.20
N GLY A 221 4.56 1.01 5.47
CA GLY A 221 3.56 1.98 5.00
C GLY A 221 3.06 1.73 3.58
N ARG A 222 3.41 0.60 2.94
CA ARG A 222 2.88 0.21 1.63
C ARG A 222 1.48 -0.39 1.84
N SER A 223 0.56 -0.08 0.94
CA SER A 223 -0.84 -0.48 1.09
C SER A 223 -1.37 -1.18 -0.15
N ALA A 224 -2.29 -2.11 0.08
CA ALA A 224 -3.14 -2.70 -0.94
C ALA A 224 -4.60 -2.56 -0.52
N SER A 225 -5.50 -2.44 -1.49
CA SER A 225 -6.93 -2.30 -1.23
C SER A 225 -7.75 -3.16 -2.17
N CYS A 226 -8.93 -3.56 -1.69
CA CYS A 226 -9.96 -4.18 -2.51
C CYS A 226 -11.34 -3.68 -2.08
N ASP A 227 -12.33 -3.82 -2.96
CA ASP A 227 -13.69 -3.31 -2.74
C ASP A 227 -14.68 -4.47 -2.59
N ALA A 228 -15.53 -4.39 -1.56
CA ALA A 228 -16.63 -5.29 -1.31
C ALA A 228 -17.96 -4.60 -1.67
N GLY A 229 -18.76 -5.21 -2.53
CA GLY A 229 -20.11 -4.75 -2.84
C GLY A 229 -21.11 -5.22 -1.78
N VAL A 230 -21.95 -4.31 -1.29
CA VAL A 230 -23.08 -4.64 -0.41
C VAL A 230 -24.34 -4.03 -1.01
N THR A 231 -25.35 -4.84 -1.26
CA THR A 231 -26.66 -4.39 -1.73
C THR A 231 -27.68 -4.58 -0.62
N MET A 232 -28.28 -3.48 -0.17
CA MET A 232 -29.37 -3.50 0.80
C MET A 232 -30.69 -3.42 0.03
N ARG A 233 -31.55 -4.45 0.18
CA ARG A 233 -32.87 -4.53 -0.46
C ARG A 233 -33.95 -3.96 0.45
N GLY A 234 -34.96 -3.36 -0.17
CA GLY A 234 -36.15 -2.93 0.54
C GLY A 234 -37.12 -4.08 0.79
N HIS A 235 -38.02 -3.87 1.75
CA HIS A 235 -39.26 -4.63 1.89
C HIS A 235 -40.31 -3.73 2.52
N GLY A 236 -41.61 -4.00 2.25
CA GLY A 236 -42.67 -3.10 2.69
C GLY A 236 -42.58 -1.71 2.04
N LEU A 237 -42.90 -0.68 2.79
CA LEU A 237 -42.70 0.72 2.41
C LEU A 237 -41.37 1.22 2.95
N ARG A 238 -40.56 1.80 2.07
CA ARG A 238 -39.39 2.58 2.46
C ARG A 238 -39.50 3.96 1.80
N VAL A 239 -39.37 4.99 2.57
CA VAL A 239 -39.32 6.38 2.09
C VAL A 239 -38.00 6.96 2.55
N GLU A 240 -37.19 7.35 1.60
CA GLU A 240 -35.84 7.87 1.83
C GLU A 240 -35.76 9.30 1.34
N LEU A 241 -35.27 10.19 2.18
CA LEU A 241 -35.04 11.58 1.91
C LEU A 241 -33.52 11.87 1.91
N SER A 242 -33.05 12.55 0.90
CA SER A 242 -31.74 13.21 0.86
C SER A 242 -31.91 14.65 0.40
N TRP A 243 -30.94 15.51 0.74
CA TRP A 243 -30.99 16.91 0.30
C TRP A 243 -29.61 17.42 -0.08
N ASP A 244 -29.60 18.44 -0.95
CA ASP A 244 -28.41 19.13 -1.39
C ASP A 244 -28.60 20.63 -1.24
N THR A 245 -27.65 21.28 -0.61
CA THR A 245 -27.64 22.74 -0.39
C THR A 245 -26.90 23.49 -1.49
N GLY A 246 -26.30 22.79 -2.46
CA GLY A 246 -25.48 23.36 -3.53
C GLY A 246 -24.12 23.90 -3.07
N VAL A 247 -23.74 23.67 -1.81
CA VAL A 247 -22.43 24.00 -1.24
C VAL A 247 -21.83 22.77 -0.61
N ALA A 248 -20.50 22.68 -0.56
CA ALA A 248 -19.82 21.57 0.11
C ALA A 248 -20.31 21.42 1.56
N PRO A 249 -20.30 20.20 2.15
CA PRO A 249 -20.84 19.96 3.48
C PRO A 249 -20.35 21.02 4.47
N PRO A 250 -21.24 21.72 5.17
CA PRO A 250 -20.84 22.76 6.08
C PRO A 250 -20.05 22.14 7.23
N THR A 251 -18.85 22.61 7.41
CA THR A 251 -18.22 22.56 8.73
C THR A 251 -19.18 23.25 9.71
N THR A 252 -19.68 22.54 10.70
CA THR A 252 -20.42 22.94 11.92
C THR A 252 -21.25 24.26 11.96
N SER A 253 -21.14 25.15 10.99
CA SER A 253 -21.77 26.47 10.98
C SER A 253 -22.95 26.65 10.01
N GLY A 254 -23.26 25.66 9.17
CA GLY A 254 -24.39 25.69 8.22
C GLY A 254 -25.32 24.53 8.47
N ARG A 255 -26.10 24.58 9.56
CA ARG A 255 -27.09 23.54 9.87
C ARG A 255 -28.24 23.63 8.89
N VAL A 256 -28.42 22.59 8.08
CA VAL A 256 -29.61 22.39 7.27
C VAL A 256 -30.30 21.13 7.77
N ASP A 257 -31.56 21.27 8.15
CA ASP A 257 -32.37 20.26 8.79
C ASP A 257 -33.67 20.11 8.00
N VAL A 258 -33.82 18.98 7.34
CA VAL A 258 -34.96 18.69 6.46
C VAL A 258 -35.62 17.41 6.95
N ASP A 259 -36.82 17.55 7.49
CA ASP A 259 -37.58 16.49 8.13
C ASP A 259 -38.44 15.70 7.12
N LEU A 260 -38.41 14.38 7.22
CA LEU A 260 -39.28 13.46 6.51
C LEU A 260 -40.54 13.18 7.36
N HIS A 261 -41.67 13.20 6.69
CA HIS A 261 -42.98 12.88 7.24
C HIS A 261 -43.65 11.76 6.45
N VAL A 262 -44.20 10.78 7.16
CA VAL A 262 -45.10 9.79 6.58
C VAL A 262 -46.31 9.66 7.51
N HIS A 263 -47.51 9.87 6.97
CA HIS A 263 -48.70 9.69 7.78
C HIS A 263 -49.74 8.73 7.16
N ASN A 264 -50.56 8.16 7.98
CA ASN A 264 -51.63 7.24 7.57
C ASN A 264 -52.92 7.99 7.17
N ALA A 265 -53.90 7.29 6.60
CA ALA A 265 -55.13 7.85 6.13
C ALA A 265 -56.02 8.48 7.23
N SER A 266 -55.75 8.20 8.52
CA SER A 266 -56.47 8.76 9.63
C SER A 266 -56.01 10.14 10.06
N ALA A 267 -54.86 10.61 9.52
CA ALA A 267 -54.34 11.94 9.79
C ALA A 267 -55.27 13.01 9.17
N THR A 268 -55.54 14.05 9.93
CA THR A 268 -56.27 15.21 9.44
C THR A 268 -55.36 16.40 9.16
N THR A 269 -54.17 16.40 9.71
CA THR A 269 -53.15 17.43 9.57
C THR A 269 -51.78 16.80 9.63
N TRP A 270 -50.78 17.46 9.07
CA TRP A 270 -49.39 17.12 9.31
C TRP A 270 -48.94 17.51 10.72
N PHE A 271 -47.85 16.94 11.21
CA PHE A 271 -47.32 17.13 12.56
C PHE A 271 -48.29 16.62 13.68
N SER A 272 -49.17 15.70 13.36
CA SER A 272 -50.18 15.17 14.27
C SER A 272 -49.78 13.79 14.80
N SER A 273 -49.59 13.69 16.12
CA SER A 273 -49.47 12.38 16.80
C SER A 273 -50.87 11.81 17.08
N PRO A 274 -51.11 10.49 16.92
CA PRO A 274 -50.13 9.46 16.56
C PRO A 274 -49.97 9.21 15.08
N ASN A 275 -50.72 9.90 14.22
CA ASN A 275 -50.93 9.51 12.81
C ASN A 275 -49.84 9.95 11.85
N ASP A 276 -48.87 10.77 12.28
CA ASP A 276 -47.72 11.23 11.49
C ASP A 276 -46.44 10.71 12.13
N CYS A 277 -45.62 9.99 11.35
CA CYS A 277 -44.28 9.54 11.70
C CYS A 277 -43.27 10.59 11.25
N TYR A 278 -42.61 11.25 12.20
CA TYR A 278 -41.62 12.32 11.98
C TYR A 278 -40.75 12.48 13.22
N TYR A 279 -39.81 13.41 13.24
CA TYR A 279 -38.79 13.55 14.30
C TYR A 279 -39.30 13.56 15.76
N ARG A 280 -40.51 14.09 16.00
CA ARG A 280 -41.11 14.08 17.35
C ARG A 280 -41.94 12.83 17.66
N ASN A 281 -42.26 12.03 16.64
CA ASN A 281 -43.09 10.84 16.75
C ASN A 281 -42.49 9.75 15.87
N ARG A 282 -41.34 9.25 16.26
CA ARG A 282 -40.48 8.42 15.42
C ARG A 282 -40.97 6.99 15.22
N THR A 283 -41.77 6.47 16.16
CA THR A 283 -42.28 5.08 16.16
C THR A 283 -43.71 5.08 16.62
N PRO A 284 -44.65 5.75 15.92
CA PRO A 284 -46.04 5.74 16.30
C PRO A 284 -46.68 4.36 16.15
N ASP A 285 -47.54 3.97 17.08
CA ASP A 285 -48.40 2.80 16.98
C ASP A 285 -49.65 3.21 16.19
N TRP A 286 -49.83 2.72 14.98
CA TRP A 286 -50.93 3.10 14.08
C TRP A 286 -52.12 2.17 14.16
N ASN A 287 -51.94 0.97 14.68
CA ASN A 287 -53.03 0.01 14.81
C ASN A 287 -52.63 -1.20 15.71
N ALA A 288 -53.54 -2.07 15.99
CA ALA A 288 -53.38 -3.16 16.97
C ALA A 288 -52.64 -4.42 16.42
N ARG A 289 -51.98 -4.37 15.29
CA ARG A 289 -51.34 -5.55 14.66
C ARG A 289 -49.91 -5.80 15.11
N GLY A 290 -49.34 -4.90 15.91
CA GLY A 290 -47.95 -4.97 16.41
C GLY A 290 -46.96 -4.26 15.49
N ALA A 291 -45.69 -4.24 15.90
CA ALA A 291 -44.69 -3.33 15.39
C ALA A 291 -44.32 -3.47 13.89
N ALA A 292 -44.80 -4.49 13.18
CA ALA A 292 -44.41 -4.71 11.77
C ALA A 292 -45.18 -3.80 10.78
N ASP A 293 -46.39 -3.37 11.15
CA ASP A 293 -47.21 -2.44 10.36
C ASP A 293 -47.13 -0.99 10.86
N ASP A 294 -46.36 -0.77 11.92
CA ASP A 294 -46.06 0.56 12.45
C ASP A 294 -44.88 1.18 11.70
N PRO A 295 -44.91 2.50 11.46
CA PRO A 295 -43.75 3.16 10.86
C PRO A 295 -42.64 3.37 11.90
N ALA A 296 -41.42 3.43 11.37
CA ALA A 296 -40.27 3.88 12.13
C ALA A 296 -39.42 4.87 11.31
N LEU A 297 -39.15 6.03 11.89
CA LEU A 297 -38.12 6.94 11.41
C LEU A 297 -36.78 6.41 11.94
N ASP A 298 -36.11 5.59 11.13
CA ASP A 298 -34.88 4.91 11.52
C ASP A 298 -33.69 5.87 11.61
N VAL A 299 -33.63 6.84 10.70
CA VAL A 299 -32.59 7.88 10.66
C VAL A 299 -33.28 9.24 10.65
N ASP A 300 -32.84 10.08 11.56
CA ASP A 300 -33.22 11.48 11.72
C ASP A 300 -31.91 12.29 11.70
N ASN A 301 -31.60 12.88 10.55
CA ASN A 301 -30.34 13.56 10.31
C ASN A 301 -30.53 15.07 10.32
N THR A 302 -30.05 15.71 11.35
CA THR A 302 -30.18 17.16 11.53
C THR A 302 -28.98 17.96 10.97
N TYR A 303 -28.11 17.32 10.18
CA TYR A 303 -26.92 17.94 9.61
C TYR A 303 -26.59 17.38 8.22
N GLY A 304 -26.00 18.18 7.36
CA GLY A 304 -25.41 17.73 6.08
C GLY A 304 -26.43 17.53 4.97
N PHE A 305 -26.36 16.38 4.30
CA PHE A 305 -27.16 16.07 3.10
C PHE A 305 -28.20 14.96 3.32
N GLY A 306 -28.52 14.64 4.57
CA GLY A 306 -29.31 13.48 4.92
C GLY A 306 -28.43 12.23 5.08
N PRO A 307 -28.95 11.01 4.94
CA PRO A 307 -30.37 10.74 4.64
C PRO A 307 -31.27 10.79 5.86
N GLU A 308 -32.58 10.84 5.60
CA GLU A 308 -33.61 10.37 6.54
C GLU A 308 -34.36 9.18 5.94
N ASN A 309 -34.90 8.30 6.78
CA ASN A 309 -35.58 7.10 6.33
C ASN A 309 -36.76 6.78 7.22
N VAL A 310 -37.93 6.61 6.63
CA VAL A 310 -39.12 6.02 7.27
C VAL A 310 -39.40 4.66 6.63
N ARG A 311 -39.60 3.64 7.48
CA ARG A 311 -40.00 2.30 7.06
C ARG A 311 -41.33 1.88 7.62
N ILE A 312 -42.03 1.01 6.90
CA ILE A 312 -43.16 0.19 7.36
C ILE A 312 -42.96 -1.20 6.78
N ASP A 313 -42.66 -2.19 7.61
CA ASP A 313 -42.25 -3.51 7.13
C ASP A 313 -43.41 -4.31 6.54
N GLN A 314 -44.62 -4.16 7.07
CA GLN A 314 -45.84 -4.79 6.59
C GLN A 314 -46.95 -3.75 6.40
N PRO A 315 -46.86 -2.91 5.35
CA PRO A 315 -47.86 -1.87 5.11
C PRO A 315 -49.25 -2.49 4.92
N ALA A 316 -50.27 -1.84 5.47
CA ALA A 316 -51.62 -2.27 5.25
C ALA A 316 -52.00 -2.16 3.77
N THR A 317 -52.74 -3.16 3.29
CA THR A 317 -53.20 -3.24 1.89
C THR A 317 -54.64 -2.82 1.73
N GLY A 318 -55.04 -2.51 0.50
CA GLY A 318 -56.40 -2.09 0.16
C GLY A 318 -56.57 -0.58 0.18
N ALA A 319 -57.56 -0.05 0.87
CA ALA A 319 -57.92 1.38 0.85
C ALA A 319 -56.98 2.27 1.72
N GLN A 320 -56.01 1.68 2.41
CA GLN A 320 -55.11 2.44 3.24
C GLN A 320 -54.14 3.26 2.36
N THR A 321 -54.10 4.53 2.59
CA THR A 321 -53.17 5.45 1.88
C THR A 321 -52.19 6.05 2.86
N TYR A 322 -50.90 6.02 2.50
CA TYR A 322 -49.84 6.72 3.17
C TYR A 322 -49.50 7.98 2.42
N SER A 323 -49.40 9.11 3.11
CA SER A 323 -48.99 10.38 2.48
C SER A 323 -47.57 10.69 2.92
N VAL A 324 -46.74 11.13 1.96
CA VAL A 324 -45.33 11.49 2.15
C VAL A 324 -45.17 13.00 2.05
N GLY A 325 -44.52 13.59 3.04
CA GLY A 325 -44.23 15.02 3.10
C GLY A 325 -42.80 15.31 3.55
N VAL A 326 -42.32 16.48 3.23
CA VAL A 326 -40.98 16.97 3.58
C VAL A 326 -41.06 18.40 4.09
N HIS A 327 -40.51 18.64 5.26
CA HIS A 327 -40.42 19.95 5.86
C HIS A 327 -38.98 20.44 5.87
N ASN A 328 -38.71 21.62 5.32
CA ASN A 328 -37.41 22.26 5.49
C ASN A 328 -37.42 23.07 6.79
N TYR A 329 -37.05 22.40 7.90
CA TYR A 329 -37.14 22.96 9.25
C TYR A 329 -36.16 24.09 9.50
N LEU A 330 -34.88 23.90 9.08
CA LEU A 330 -33.81 24.85 9.36
C LEU A 330 -32.85 24.95 8.19
N GLY A 331 -32.53 26.17 7.76
CA GLY A 331 -31.60 26.48 6.70
C GLY A 331 -32.07 27.67 5.86
N ALA A 332 -31.25 28.70 5.76
CA ALA A 332 -31.57 29.99 5.14
C ALA A 332 -31.79 29.97 3.63
N ALA A 333 -31.30 28.93 2.95
CA ALA A 333 -31.29 28.87 1.50
C ALA A 333 -32.28 27.86 0.97
N ARG A 334 -32.54 27.91 -0.33
CA ARG A 334 -33.25 26.84 -1.02
C ARG A 334 -32.38 25.57 -0.97
N THR A 335 -33.00 24.50 -0.44
CA THR A 335 -32.41 23.17 -0.36
C THR A 335 -33.12 22.28 -1.37
N THR A 336 -32.36 21.56 -2.18
CA THR A 336 -32.93 20.59 -3.11
C THR A 336 -33.14 19.28 -2.39
N ALA A 337 -34.38 18.95 -2.05
CA ALA A 337 -34.77 17.68 -1.43
C ALA A 337 -35.07 16.64 -2.51
N THR A 338 -34.62 15.41 -2.30
CA THR A 338 -34.92 14.26 -3.16
C THR A 338 -35.51 13.15 -2.30
N VAL A 339 -36.72 12.73 -2.65
CA VAL A 339 -37.45 11.63 -2.00
C VAL A 339 -37.47 10.43 -2.92
N ARG A 340 -37.10 9.26 -2.42
CA ARG A 340 -37.24 7.96 -3.08
C ARG A 340 -38.23 7.11 -2.31
N ILE A 341 -39.17 6.50 -3.05
CA ILE A 341 -40.22 5.65 -2.47
C ILE A 341 -40.02 4.24 -3.04
N TYR A 342 -39.82 3.28 -2.15
CA TYR A 342 -39.69 1.87 -2.49
C TYR A 342 -40.89 1.09 -1.98
N CYS A 343 -41.39 0.19 -2.84
CA CYS A 343 -42.40 -0.80 -2.51
C CYS A 343 -41.76 -2.19 -2.64
N GLY A 344 -41.48 -2.85 -1.51
CA GLY A 344 -40.59 -3.99 -1.53
C GLY A 344 -39.20 -3.59 -2.03
N ASP A 345 -38.66 -4.35 -2.98
CA ASP A 345 -37.36 -4.07 -3.61
C ASP A 345 -37.44 -3.04 -4.76
N THR A 346 -38.64 -2.62 -5.16
CA THR A 346 -38.83 -1.80 -6.35
C THR A 346 -38.84 -0.32 -5.99
N LEU A 347 -38.01 0.47 -6.66
CA LEU A 347 -38.09 1.92 -6.63
C LEU A 347 -39.35 2.35 -7.40
N ALA A 348 -40.40 2.74 -6.68
CA ALA A 348 -41.69 3.11 -7.23
C ALA A 348 -41.78 4.58 -7.63
N GLY A 349 -40.96 5.46 -7.10
CA GLY A 349 -40.90 6.87 -7.45
C GLY A 349 -39.68 7.59 -6.93
N THR A 350 -39.23 8.60 -7.69
CA THR A 350 -38.22 9.56 -7.27
C THR A 350 -38.74 10.96 -7.53
N TYR A 351 -38.74 11.79 -6.52
CA TYR A 351 -39.26 13.15 -6.57
C TYR A 351 -38.18 14.10 -6.07
N THR A 352 -37.99 15.21 -6.79
CA THR A 352 -36.94 16.19 -6.43
C THR A 352 -37.53 17.59 -6.48
N ARG A 353 -37.31 18.38 -5.44
CA ARG A 353 -37.81 19.74 -5.35
C ARG A 353 -36.90 20.65 -4.52
N ALA A 354 -36.81 21.92 -4.96
CA ALA A 354 -36.17 22.97 -4.20
C ALA A 354 -37.19 23.59 -3.22
N ILE A 355 -36.93 23.47 -1.93
CA ILE A 355 -37.77 23.97 -0.82
C ILE A 355 -36.99 24.96 0.04
N ARG A 356 -37.70 25.97 0.58
CA ARG A 356 -37.08 27.01 1.41
C ARG A 356 -37.21 26.63 2.88
N GLY A 357 -36.09 26.77 3.58
CA GLY A 357 -36.08 26.66 5.03
C GLY A 357 -36.31 28.01 5.71
N SER A 358 -36.19 28.00 7.03
CA SER A 358 -36.27 29.17 7.87
C SER A 358 -34.98 29.33 8.67
N ASP A 359 -34.56 30.59 8.88
CA ASP A 359 -33.42 30.94 9.76
C ASP A 359 -33.75 30.78 11.25
N SER A 360 -35.03 30.59 11.57
CA SER A 360 -35.46 30.39 12.96
C SER A 360 -36.53 29.31 13.04
N ALA A 361 -36.44 28.48 14.05
CA ALA A 361 -37.39 27.40 14.36
C ALA A 361 -38.85 27.84 14.60
N ALA A 362 -39.16 29.14 14.49
CA ALA A 362 -40.45 29.73 14.75
C ALA A 362 -41.16 30.30 13.50
N ALA A 363 -40.61 30.10 12.29
CA ALA A 363 -41.15 30.77 11.14
C ALA A 363 -42.18 29.91 10.41
N GLY A 364 -43.45 30.24 10.52
CA GLY A 364 -44.57 29.68 9.76
C GLY A 364 -44.43 29.83 8.23
N SER A 365 -43.32 30.39 7.74
CA SER A 365 -43.02 30.65 6.33
C SER A 365 -42.10 29.60 5.69
N SER A 366 -41.57 28.63 6.41
CA SER A 366 -40.82 27.52 5.81
C SER A 366 -41.69 26.65 4.93
N ASP A 367 -41.08 26.08 3.89
CA ASP A 367 -41.81 25.26 2.92
C ASP A 367 -42.05 23.85 3.49
N PHE A 368 -43.29 23.39 3.33
CA PHE A 368 -43.68 22.01 3.48
C PHE A 368 -44.09 21.45 2.14
N TRP A 369 -43.37 20.46 1.64
CA TRP A 369 -43.63 19.83 0.34
C TRP A 369 -44.43 18.54 0.55
N ARG A 370 -45.65 18.50 0.00
CA ARG A 370 -46.49 17.30 -0.09
C ARG A 370 -46.06 16.54 -1.33
N VAL A 371 -45.36 15.41 -1.12
CA VAL A 371 -44.64 14.71 -2.17
C VAL A 371 -45.57 13.79 -2.98
N ALA A 372 -46.14 12.82 -2.30
CA ALA A 372 -46.90 11.74 -2.92
C ALA A 372 -47.85 11.03 -1.95
N ARG A 373 -48.76 10.27 -2.53
CA ARG A 373 -49.60 9.28 -1.82
C ARG A 373 -49.25 7.89 -2.30
N VAL A 374 -49.18 6.94 -1.34
CA VAL A 374 -48.82 5.54 -1.60
C VAL A 374 -49.94 4.64 -1.13
N THR A 375 -50.39 3.74 -2.00
CA THR A 375 -51.42 2.75 -1.69
C THR A 375 -50.92 1.37 -2.05
N PHE A 376 -51.02 0.43 -1.13
CA PHE A 376 -50.53 -0.94 -1.33
C PHE A 376 -51.67 -1.86 -1.79
N SER A 377 -51.44 -2.59 -2.90
CA SER A 377 -52.28 -3.70 -3.34
C SER A 377 -51.88 -5.04 -2.66
N THR A 378 -50.58 -5.23 -2.48
CA THR A 378 -49.95 -6.32 -1.70
C THR A 378 -48.81 -5.74 -0.88
N PRO A 379 -48.27 -6.42 0.14
CA PRO A 379 -47.15 -5.89 0.94
C PRO A 379 -45.88 -5.55 0.13
N ALA A 380 -45.74 -6.07 -1.10
CA ALA A 380 -44.61 -5.82 -1.97
C ALA A 380 -44.95 -4.97 -3.21
N ALA A 381 -46.21 -4.59 -3.42
CA ALA A 381 -46.64 -3.85 -4.62
C ALA A 381 -47.54 -2.69 -4.23
N CYS A 382 -47.17 -1.50 -4.66
CA CYS A 382 -47.92 -0.28 -4.41
C CYS A 382 -48.17 0.55 -5.68
N ALA A 383 -49.10 1.46 -5.58
CA ALA A 383 -49.30 2.58 -6.51
C ALA A 383 -48.85 3.87 -5.81
N VAL A 384 -48.04 4.66 -6.51
CA VAL A 384 -47.58 5.96 -6.01
C VAL A 384 -48.20 7.04 -6.90
N THR A 385 -48.93 7.96 -6.27
CA THR A 385 -49.55 9.10 -6.95
C THR A 385 -48.86 10.38 -6.50
N ALA A 386 -48.23 11.09 -7.42
CA ALA A 386 -47.62 12.38 -7.12
C ALA A 386 -48.66 13.39 -6.65
N VAL A 387 -48.32 14.15 -5.62
CA VAL A 387 -49.07 15.35 -5.19
C VAL A 387 -48.27 16.57 -5.63
N ASP A 388 -47.00 16.60 -5.33
CA ASP A 388 -45.95 17.55 -5.77
C ASP A 388 -46.36 19.02 -5.60
N ASP A 389 -46.97 19.38 -4.48
CA ASP A 389 -47.27 20.77 -4.15
C ASP A 389 -46.56 21.24 -2.89
N VAL A 390 -46.35 22.55 -2.77
CA VAL A 390 -45.70 23.20 -1.64
C VAL A 390 -46.68 24.13 -0.95
N VAL A 391 -46.77 23.96 0.36
CA VAL A 391 -47.52 24.84 1.28
C VAL A 391 -46.58 25.41 2.32
N THR A 392 -47.05 26.40 3.08
CA THR A 392 -46.27 26.84 4.24
C THR A 392 -46.41 25.85 5.42
N TYR A 393 -45.48 25.89 6.35
CA TYR A 393 -45.55 25.10 7.60
C TYR A 393 -46.90 25.26 8.31
N ASP A 394 -47.37 26.51 8.46
CA ASP A 394 -48.67 26.79 9.10
C ASP A 394 -49.87 26.20 8.35
N GLN A 395 -49.80 26.25 7.01
CA GLN A 395 -50.85 25.61 6.19
C GLN A 395 -50.82 24.08 6.28
N ALA A 396 -49.64 23.47 6.37
CA ALA A 396 -49.49 22.03 6.53
C ALA A 396 -50.08 21.57 7.88
N ARG A 397 -49.89 22.35 8.95
CA ARG A 397 -50.46 22.06 10.28
C ARG A 397 -51.97 22.27 10.35
N ALA A 398 -52.52 23.18 9.56
CA ALA A 398 -53.95 23.50 9.53
C ALA A 398 -54.74 22.76 8.47
N GLY A 399 -54.08 22.34 7.36
CA GLY A 399 -54.67 21.68 6.22
C GLY A 399 -54.71 20.15 6.35
N ARG A 400 -55.56 19.54 5.52
CA ARG A 400 -55.55 18.07 5.37
C ARG A 400 -54.29 17.65 4.62
N PRO A 401 -53.76 16.48 5.00
CA PRO A 401 -52.59 15.91 4.37
C PRO A 401 -52.79 15.54 2.89
#